data_659bfe50f2adad551a3889a090005cec
#
_entry.id   659bfe50f2adad551a3889a090005cec
#
_cell.length_a   1.000
_cell.length_b   1.000
_cell.length_c   1.000
_cell.angle_alpha   90.00
_cell.angle_beta   90.00
_cell.angle_gamma   90.00
#
_symmetry.space_group_name_H-M   'P 1'
#
loop_
_entity.id
_entity.type
_entity.pdbx_description
1 polymer ?
#
loop_
_entity_poly.entity_id
_entity_poly.type
_entity_poly.pdbx_seq_one_letter_code
_entity_poly.pdbx_strand_id
1 'polypeptide(L)'
;MIQLKNVERSYKTGPGQTWVLRRINLEIQQGEFITVMGPSGAGKSSLLNVLAFLDDQWQGEYWFREQAAHAKKRKDRAELAKKNVGMVFQSYHLLDDLTVMENIDLPLSYKDIPRSQRQTLVADALDRFQIVAKKDLYPSQLSGGQQQLVGIARAVIHNPALLLADEPTGNLHSSQAKEIMELFRELNQQGTTIVQVTHSETNAAYGTRTIQLRDGWLVGDTGNPRPTTEPSDAAVNR
;
A
#
# COMPACT_ATOMS: atom_id res chain seq x y z
N MET A 1 4.49 -14.40 3.23
CA MET A 1 4.96 -13.40 2.26
C MET A 1 5.71 -12.25 2.92
N ILE A 2 5.14 -11.64 3.94
CA ILE A 2 5.77 -10.60 4.76
C ILE A 2 5.87 -11.07 6.20
N GLN A 3 6.98 -10.79 6.87
CA GLN A 3 7.14 -10.98 8.30
C GLN A 3 7.86 -9.77 8.89
N LEU A 4 7.21 -9.08 9.82
CA LEU A 4 7.78 -8.03 10.64
C LEU A 4 8.01 -8.56 12.05
N LYS A 5 9.20 -8.33 12.61
CA LYS A 5 9.54 -8.69 14.00
C LYS A 5 10.10 -7.45 14.71
N ASN A 6 9.37 -7.02 15.73
CA ASN A 6 9.72 -5.84 16.53
C ASN A 6 10.07 -4.62 15.69
N VAL A 7 9.30 -4.36 14.63
CA VAL A 7 9.55 -3.21 13.76
C VAL A 7 9.12 -1.94 14.46
N GLU A 8 10.05 -0.98 14.52
CA GLU A 8 9.87 0.32 15.18
C GLU A 8 10.21 1.45 14.21
N ARG A 9 9.48 2.54 14.30
CA ARG A 9 9.76 3.77 13.56
C ARG A 9 9.50 5.00 14.41
N SER A 10 10.44 5.92 14.41
CA SER A 10 10.32 7.18 15.13
C SER A 10 10.86 8.35 14.31
N TYR A 11 10.39 9.54 14.63
CA TYR A 11 10.88 10.81 14.08
C TYR A 11 11.50 11.66 15.18
N LYS A 12 12.58 12.37 14.87
CA LYS A 12 13.12 13.38 15.77
C LYS A 12 12.21 14.61 15.78
N THR A 13 11.75 15.00 16.96
CA THR A 13 10.87 16.15 17.14
C THR A 13 11.54 17.10 18.15
N GLY A 14 12.34 18.05 17.65
CA GLY A 14 13.16 18.93 18.52
C GLY A 14 14.14 18.12 19.36
N PRO A 15 14.17 18.29 20.69
CA PRO A 15 15.02 17.52 21.59
C PRO A 15 14.50 16.11 21.89
N GLY A 16 13.25 15.79 21.44
CA GLY A 16 12.58 14.51 21.70
C GLY A 16 12.54 13.59 20.49
N GLN A 17 11.93 12.42 20.71
CA GLN A 17 11.68 11.40 19.72
C GLN A 17 10.21 10.98 19.79
N THR A 18 9.51 11.05 18.66
CA THR A 18 8.12 10.61 18.55
C THR A 18 8.06 9.25 17.86
N TRP A 19 7.57 8.25 18.55
CA TRP A 19 7.39 6.91 18.03
C TRP A 19 6.07 6.82 17.28
N VAL A 20 6.12 6.40 16.03
CA VAL A 20 4.95 6.22 15.15
C VAL A 20 4.64 4.76 14.86
N LEU A 21 5.62 3.87 15.02
CA LEU A 21 5.42 2.42 15.07
C LEU A 21 6.24 1.87 16.25
N ARG A 22 5.63 0.98 17.01
CA ARG A 22 6.19 0.45 18.26
C ARG A 22 6.09 -1.07 18.27
N ARG A 23 7.23 -1.75 18.14
CA ARG A 23 7.38 -3.22 18.22
C ARG A 23 6.32 -3.96 17.39
N ILE A 24 6.10 -3.53 16.16
CA ILE A 24 5.14 -4.19 15.27
C ILE A 24 5.64 -5.60 14.96
N ASN A 25 4.81 -6.59 15.32
CA ASN A 25 4.96 -7.98 14.95
C ASN A 25 3.78 -8.37 14.08
N LEU A 26 4.03 -8.67 12.80
CA LEU A 26 2.99 -8.90 11.81
C LEU A 26 3.46 -9.92 10.78
N GLU A 27 2.63 -10.92 10.53
CA GLU A 27 2.80 -11.84 9.39
C GLU A 27 1.67 -11.62 8.39
N ILE A 28 2.03 -11.59 7.10
CA ILE A 28 1.09 -11.49 5.98
C ILE A 28 1.40 -12.65 5.02
N GLN A 29 0.40 -13.48 4.77
CA GLN A 29 0.52 -14.58 3.82
C GLN A 29 0.29 -14.09 2.39
N GLN A 30 0.76 -14.85 1.42
CA GLN A 30 0.48 -14.55 0.02
C GLN A 30 -1.01 -14.72 -0.27
N GLY A 31 -1.60 -13.76 -1.01
CA GLY A 31 -3.01 -13.76 -1.36
C GLY A 31 -3.95 -13.25 -0.25
N GLU A 32 -3.45 -12.85 0.93
CA GLU A 32 -4.31 -12.20 1.92
C GLU A 32 -4.76 -10.81 1.45
N PHE A 33 -5.99 -10.45 1.82
CA PHE A 33 -6.49 -9.08 1.73
C PHE A 33 -6.68 -8.54 3.15
N ILE A 34 -5.75 -7.69 3.57
CA ILE A 34 -5.70 -7.13 4.92
C ILE A 34 -6.17 -5.68 4.92
N THR A 35 -7.00 -5.34 5.89
CA THR A 35 -7.37 -3.96 6.20
C THR A 35 -6.69 -3.51 7.49
N VAL A 36 -5.99 -2.38 7.45
CA VAL A 36 -5.42 -1.72 8.63
C VAL A 36 -6.31 -0.55 9.00
N MET A 37 -6.88 -0.61 10.20
CA MET A 37 -7.76 0.42 10.77
C MET A 37 -7.13 1.07 12.00
N GLY A 38 -7.65 2.22 12.36
CA GLY A 38 -7.24 2.97 13.55
C GLY A 38 -7.47 4.47 13.39
N PRO A 39 -7.40 5.25 14.49
CA PRO A 39 -7.61 6.70 14.45
C PRO A 39 -6.55 7.42 13.59
N SER A 40 -6.80 8.70 13.30
CA SER A 40 -5.80 9.55 12.67
C SER A 40 -4.56 9.62 13.55
N GLY A 41 -3.37 9.57 12.94
CA GLY A 41 -2.10 9.57 13.67
C GLY A 41 -1.69 8.22 14.29
N ALA A 42 -2.49 7.16 14.15
CA ALA A 42 -2.16 5.83 14.71
C ALA A 42 -0.90 5.16 14.11
N GLY A 43 -0.35 5.70 13.01
CA GLY A 43 0.84 5.13 12.34
C GLY A 43 0.52 4.31 11.07
N LYS A 44 -0.72 4.32 10.60
CA LYS A 44 -1.17 3.49 9.45
C LYS A 44 -0.36 3.76 8.17
N SER A 45 -0.27 5.01 7.73
CA SER A 45 0.53 5.38 6.54
C SER A 45 2.03 5.14 6.76
N SER A 46 2.53 5.27 8.00
CA SER A 46 3.91 4.91 8.32
C SER A 46 4.15 3.41 8.16
N LEU A 47 3.19 2.58 8.56
CA LEU A 47 3.27 1.13 8.33
C LEU A 47 3.28 0.82 6.83
N LEU A 48 2.39 1.43 6.03
CA LEU A 48 2.40 1.25 4.58
C LEU A 48 3.74 1.69 3.96
N ASN A 49 4.30 2.83 4.40
CA ASN A 49 5.58 3.32 3.88
C ASN A 49 6.75 2.38 4.21
N VAL A 50 6.75 1.75 5.38
CA VAL A 50 7.72 0.69 5.73
C VAL A 50 7.51 -0.53 4.82
N LEU A 51 6.27 -1.00 4.67
CA LEU A 51 5.94 -2.14 3.80
C LEU A 51 6.30 -1.88 2.34
N ALA A 52 6.16 -0.63 1.86
CA ALA A 52 6.50 -0.20 0.52
C ALA A 52 8.02 0.02 0.30
N PHE A 53 8.85 -0.06 1.34
CA PHE A 53 10.26 0.35 1.31
C PHE A 53 10.47 1.83 0.96
N LEU A 54 9.45 2.67 1.13
CA LEU A 54 9.55 4.13 0.94
C LEU A 54 10.21 4.81 2.15
N ASP A 55 9.98 4.28 3.35
CA ASP A 55 10.74 4.66 4.55
C ASP A 55 11.82 3.60 4.83
N ASP A 56 13.05 4.03 5.01
CA ASP A 56 14.21 3.16 5.27
C ASP A 56 14.82 3.33 6.68
N GLN A 57 14.21 4.20 7.51
CA GLN A 57 14.70 4.54 8.86
C GLN A 57 13.97 3.79 9.98
N TRP A 58 13.52 2.59 9.73
CA TRP A 58 12.92 1.70 10.72
C TRP A 58 13.99 0.78 11.36
N GLN A 59 13.68 0.23 12.54
CA GLN A 59 14.47 -0.76 13.27
C GLN A 59 13.69 -2.06 13.36
N GLY A 60 14.36 -3.16 13.75
CA GLY A 60 13.76 -4.49 13.82
C GLY A 60 14.02 -5.32 12.56
N GLU A 61 13.31 -6.43 12.42
CA GLU A 61 13.47 -7.35 11.29
C GLU A 61 12.27 -7.24 10.34
N TYR A 62 12.57 -7.13 9.04
CA TYR A 62 11.59 -7.18 7.96
C TYR A 62 12.02 -8.23 6.93
N TRP A 63 11.21 -9.26 6.79
CA TRP A 63 11.38 -10.30 5.80
C TRP A 63 10.30 -10.14 4.71
N PHE A 64 10.71 -10.13 3.45
CA PHE A 64 9.84 -10.02 2.29
C PHE A 64 10.16 -11.17 1.32
N ARG A 65 9.19 -12.08 1.09
CA ARG A 65 9.37 -13.27 0.24
C ARG A 65 10.67 -14.02 0.60
N GLU A 66 10.85 -14.33 1.86
CA GLU A 66 12.01 -15.04 2.43
C GLU A 66 13.34 -14.28 2.36
N GLN A 67 13.33 -13.05 1.86
CA GLN A 67 14.51 -12.20 1.82
C GLN A 67 14.56 -11.27 3.04
N ALA A 68 15.70 -11.26 3.74
CA ALA A 68 15.95 -10.37 4.87
C ALA A 68 16.13 -8.91 4.39
N ALA A 69 15.02 -8.18 4.25
CA ALA A 69 15.03 -6.80 3.76
C ALA A 69 15.76 -5.86 4.72
N HIS A 70 15.72 -6.13 6.03
CA HIS A 70 16.46 -5.38 7.05
C HIS A 70 17.99 -5.45 6.86
N ALA A 71 18.50 -6.53 6.29
CA ALA A 71 19.93 -6.70 6.01
C ALA A 71 20.37 -6.10 4.67
N LYS A 72 19.43 -5.65 3.82
CA LYS A 72 19.72 -5.10 2.49
C LYS A 72 20.05 -3.61 2.55
N LYS A 73 20.89 -3.16 1.62
CA LYS A 73 21.13 -1.73 1.38
C LYS A 73 19.88 -1.07 0.78
N ARG A 74 19.77 0.25 0.93
CA ARG A 74 18.65 1.06 0.39
C ARG A 74 18.39 0.79 -1.10
N LYS A 75 19.45 0.72 -1.92
CA LYS A 75 19.33 0.44 -3.36
C LYS A 75 18.68 -0.92 -3.63
N ASP A 76 19.08 -1.95 -2.88
CA ASP A 76 18.56 -3.30 -3.08
C ASP A 76 17.11 -3.43 -2.60
N ARG A 77 16.73 -2.68 -1.54
CA ARG A 77 15.34 -2.55 -1.10
C ARG A 77 14.47 -1.84 -2.14
N ALA A 78 14.99 -0.76 -2.76
CA ALA A 78 14.30 -0.05 -3.83
C ALA A 78 14.06 -0.96 -5.07
N GLU A 79 15.04 -1.80 -5.44
CA GLU A 79 14.86 -2.78 -6.52
C GLU A 79 13.84 -3.88 -6.13
N LEU A 80 13.79 -4.27 -4.86
CA LEU A 80 12.79 -5.20 -4.36
C LEU A 80 11.37 -4.59 -4.45
N ALA A 81 11.21 -3.34 -4.05
CA ALA A 81 9.97 -2.59 -4.16
C ALA A 81 9.51 -2.46 -5.63
N LYS A 82 10.39 -1.95 -6.49
CA LYS A 82 10.13 -1.75 -7.93
C LYS A 82 9.62 -3.02 -8.64
N LYS A 83 10.07 -4.18 -8.21
CA LYS A 83 9.67 -5.47 -8.81
C LYS A 83 8.37 -6.01 -8.26
N ASN A 84 8.07 -5.77 -6.99
CA ASN A 84 7.08 -6.56 -6.27
C ASN A 84 5.95 -5.73 -5.64
N VAL A 85 6.08 -4.41 -5.54
CA VAL A 85 5.13 -3.57 -4.81
C VAL A 85 4.46 -2.58 -5.75
N GLY A 86 3.14 -2.55 -5.73
CA GLY A 86 2.32 -1.48 -6.27
C GLY A 86 1.77 -0.62 -5.13
N MET A 87 1.61 0.68 -5.36
CA MET A 87 1.05 1.58 -4.36
C MET A 87 -0.02 2.48 -4.94
N VAL A 88 -1.17 2.52 -4.25
CA VAL A 88 -2.33 3.35 -4.55
C VAL A 88 -2.50 4.37 -3.44
N PHE A 89 -2.66 5.63 -3.78
CA PHE A 89 -2.75 6.75 -2.84
C PHE A 89 -4.13 7.40 -2.89
N GLN A 90 -4.54 8.02 -1.80
CA GLN A 90 -5.77 8.79 -1.70
C GLN A 90 -5.80 9.98 -2.68
N SER A 91 -4.66 10.65 -2.88
CA SER A 91 -4.53 11.82 -3.77
C SER A 91 -4.04 11.44 -5.17
N TYR A 92 -4.24 10.19 -5.59
CA TYR A 92 -3.91 9.64 -6.92
C TYR A 92 -2.43 9.68 -7.28
N HIS A 93 -1.71 10.74 -6.97
CA HIS A 93 -0.29 11.01 -7.27
C HIS A 93 0.05 10.74 -8.74
N LEU A 94 -0.82 11.15 -9.65
CA LEU A 94 -0.53 11.16 -11.07
C LEU A 94 0.45 12.29 -11.40
N LEU A 95 1.25 12.10 -12.44
CA LEU A 95 2.11 13.14 -12.96
C LEU A 95 1.29 14.01 -13.92
N ASP A 96 1.10 15.27 -13.58
CA ASP A 96 0.21 16.20 -14.30
C ASP A 96 0.69 16.52 -15.72
N ASP A 97 2.00 16.44 -15.96
CA ASP A 97 2.64 16.67 -17.25
C ASP A 97 2.63 15.44 -18.18
N LEU A 98 2.09 14.31 -17.71
CA LEU A 98 1.98 13.06 -18.45
C LEU A 98 0.50 12.74 -18.74
N THR A 99 0.24 12.22 -19.93
CA THR A 99 -1.06 11.65 -20.29
C THR A 99 -1.41 10.43 -19.45
N VAL A 100 -2.66 9.97 -19.52
CA VAL A 100 -3.11 8.72 -18.90
C VAL A 100 -2.22 7.55 -19.32
N MET A 101 -1.99 7.40 -20.62
CA MET A 101 -1.16 6.31 -21.17
C MET A 101 0.27 6.37 -20.62
N GLU A 102 0.88 7.55 -20.57
CA GLU A 102 2.23 7.75 -20.07
C GLU A 102 2.34 7.53 -18.56
N ASN A 103 1.34 7.95 -17.78
CA ASN A 103 1.26 7.63 -16.36
C ASN A 103 1.25 6.11 -16.10
N ILE A 104 0.49 5.36 -16.92
CA ILE A 104 0.40 3.90 -16.82
C ILE A 104 1.70 3.23 -17.27
N ASP A 105 2.36 3.73 -18.33
CA ASP A 105 3.64 3.20 -18.83
C ASP A 105 4.82 3.43 -17.86
N LEU A 106 4.72 4.44 -17.00
CA LEU A 106 5.83 4.90 -16.16
C LEU A 106 6.55 3.76 -15.38
N PRO A 107 5.86 2.85 -14.67
CA PRO A 107 6.53 1.76 -13.97
C PRO A 107 7.26 0.77 -14.89
N LEU A 108 6.81 0.66 -16.13
CA LEU A 108 7.43 -0.21 -17.13
C LEU A 108 8.66 0.44 -17.77
N SER A 109 8.70 1.79 -17.84
CA SER A 109 9.82 2.53 -18.43
C SER A 109 11.14 2.34 -17.67
N TYR A 110 11.08 1.96 -16.39
CA TYR A 110 12.25 1.66 -15.54
C TYR A 110 12.66 0.17 -15.57
N LYS A 111 12.04 -0.64 -16.45
CA LYS A 111 12.36 -2.06 -16.62
C LYS A 111 12.94 -2.29 -18.01
N ASP A 112 13.76 -3.33 -18.14
CA ASP A 112 14.29 -3.76 -19.44
C ASP A 112 13.20 -4.45 -20.29
N ILE A 113 12.16 -3.68 -20.65
CA ILE A 113 11.04 -4.15 -21.47
C ILE A 113 11.06 -3.34 -22.78
N PRO A 114 11.09 -3.99 -23.94
CA PRO A 114 11.04 -3.32 -25.24
C PRO A 114 9.81 -2.42 -25.36
N ARG A 115 9.95 -1.26 -26.01
CA ARG A 115 8.88 -0.28 -26.16
C ARG A 115 7.59 -0.86 -26.74
N SER A 116 7.72 -1.73 -27.77
CA SER A 116 6.56 -2.40 -28.38
C SER A 116 5.78 -3.25 -27.37
N GLN A 117 6.48 -4.02 -26.54
CA GLN A 117 5.85 -4.84 -25.50
C GLN A 117 5.20 -3.97 -24.40
N ARG A 118 5.83 -2.85 -24.01
CA ARG A 118 5.23 -1.91 -23.07
C ARG A 118 3.94 -1.31 -23.62
N GLN A 119 3.90 -0.94 -24.90
CA GLN A 119 2.71 -0.42 -25.56
C GLN A 119 1.55 -1.43 -25.52
N THR A 120 1.83 -2.71 -25.73
CA THR A 120 0.82 -3.77 -25.62
C THR A 120 0.29 -3.86 -24.18
N LEU A 121 1.18 -3.93 -23.18
CA LEU A 121 0.78 -3.99 -21.77
C LEU A 121 -0.05 -2.77 -21.35
N VAL A 122 0.30 -1.58 -21.84
CA VAL A 122 -0.47 -0.36 -21.56
C VAL A 122 -1.83 -0.41 -22.25
N ALA A 123 -1.91 -0.88 -23.49
CA ALA A 123 -3.19 -1.03 -24.19
C ALA A 123 -4.12 -2.02 -23.47
N ASP A 124 -3.59 -3.16 -23.04
CA ASP A 124 -4.34 -4.16 -22.26
C ASP A 124 -4.82 -3.58 -20.91
N ALA A 125 -3.98 -2.79 -20.24
CA ALA A 125 -4.38 -2.12 -19.01
C ALA A 125 -5.48 -1.08 -19.24
N LEU A 126 -5.37 -0.26 -20.27
CA LEU A 126 -6.40 0.73 -20.64
C LEU A 126 -7.74 0.06 -20.91
N ASP A 127 -7.75 -1.07 -21.59
CA ASP A 127 -8.97 -1.85 -21.88
C ASP A 127 -9.54 -2.47 -20.60
N ARG A 128 -8.71 -3.15 -19.82
CA ARG A 128 -9.11 -3.78 -18.54
C ARG A 128 -9.78 -2.80 -17.58
N PHE A 129 -9.25 -1.56 -17.49
CA PHE A 129 -9.77 -0.51 -16.61
C PHE A 129 -10.83 0.37 -17.31
N GLN A 130 -11.21 0.07 -18.54
CA GLN A 130 -12.24 0.78 -19.33
C GLN A 130 -11.95 2.29 -19.49
N ILE A 131 -10.66 2.63 -19.66
CA ILE A 131 -10.20 4.02 -19.81
C ILE A 131 -9.52 4.31 -21.17
N VAL A 132 -9.72 3.42 -22.17
CA VAL A 132 -9.13 3.57 -23.52
C VAL A 132 -9.45 4.93 -24.14
N ALA A 133 -10.69 5.40 -24.03
CA ALA A 133 -11.13 6.70 -24.57
C ALA A 133 -10.46 7.91 -23.90
N LYS A 134 -9.73 7.69 -22.81
CA LYS A 134 -9.06 8.74 -22.02
C LYS A 134 -7.53 8.72 -22.14
N LYS A 135 -6.97 7.81 -22.94
CA LYS A 135 -5.51 7.52 -23.00
C LYS A 135 -4.64 8.75 -23.26
N ASP A 136 -5.14 9.69 -24.06
CA ASP A 136 -4.40 10.89 -24.48
C ASP A 136 -4.75 12.14 -23.62
N LEU A 137 -5.63 11.99 -22.60
CA LEU A 137 -5.98 13.07 -21.67
C LEU A 137 -4.94 13.18 -20.55
N TYR A 138 -4.85 14.39 -20.00
CA TYR A 138 -4.04 14.69 -18.81
C TYR A 138 -4.87 14.53 -17.53
N PRO A 139 -4.24 14.33 -16.36
CA PRO A 139 -4.94 14.15 -15.09
C PRO A 139 -5.96 15.25 -14.78
N SER A 140 -5.66 16.51 -15.07
CA SER A 140 -6.55 17.65 -14.86
C SER A 140 -7.87 17.59 -15.66
N GLN A 141 -7.95 16.75 -16.69
CA GLN A 141 -9.12 16.57 -17.56
C GLN A 141 -9.99 15.37 -17.11
N LEU A 142 -9.62 14.71 -16.00
CA LEU A 142 -10.29 13.52 -15.50
C LEU A 142 -11.07 13.81 -14.22
N SER A 143 -12.19 13.10 -14.01
CA SER A 143 -12.85 13.07 -12.72
C SER A 143 -11.98 12.34 -11.69
N GLY A 144 -12.24 12.56 -10.38
CA GLY A 144 -11.49 11.90 -9.31
C GLY A 144 -11.51 10.36 -9.41
N GLY A 145 -12.67 9.77 -9.74
CA GLY A 145 -12.76 8.32 -9.95
C GLY A 145 -11.92 7.83 -11.14
N GLN A 146 -11.87 8.60 -12.22
CA GLN A 146 -11.03 8.28 -13.37
C GLN A 146 -9.54 8.40 -13.04
N GLN A 147 -9.16 9.43 -12.29
CA GLN A 147 -7.77 9.57 -11.81
C GLN A 147 -7.37 8.39 -10.91
N GLN A 148 -8.29 7.93 -10.05
CA GLN A 148 -8.05 6.77 -9.19
C GLN A 148 -7.87 5.49 -10.01
N LEU A 149 -8.70 5.26 -11.03
CA LEU A 149 -8.53 4.12 -11.95
C LEU A 149 -7.17 4.14 -12.64
N VAL A 150 -6.71 5.30 -13.11
CA VAL A 150 -5.37 5.46 -13.71
C VAL A 150 -4.28 5.15 -12.68
N GLY A 151 -4.44 5.63 -11.43
CA GLY A 151 -3.51 5.36 -10.34
C GLY A 151 -3.41 3.86 -10.01
N ILE A 152 -4.54 3.16 -10.01
CA ILE A 152 -4.59 1.71 -9.79
C ILE A 152 -3.98 0.96 -10.99
N ALA A 153 -4.35 1.32 -12.22
CA ALA A 153 -3.78 0.72 -13.43
C ALA A 153 -2.24 0.84 -13.44
N ARG A 154 -1.73 2.03 -13.11
CA ARG A 154 -0.29 2.27 -12.94
C ARG A 154 0.32 1.39 -11.85
N ALA A 155 -0.36 1.24 -10.71
CA ALA A 155 0.16 0.45 -9.60
C ALA A 155 0.23 -1.05 -9.90
N VAL A 156 -0.64 -1.58 -10.78
CA VAL A 156 -0.75 -3.02 -11.03
C VAL A 156 -0.19 -3.48 -12.39
N ILE A 157 0.16 -2.57 -13.30
CA ILE A 157 0.59 -2.91 -14.66
C ILE A 157 1.79 -3.87 -14.72
N HIS A 158 2.60 -3.85 -13.69
CA HIS A 158 3.78 -4.71 -13.59
C HIS A 158 3.55 -6.00 -12.80
N ASN A 159 2.28 -6.35 -12.52
CA ASN A 159 1.86 -7.52 -11.75
C ASN A 159 2.57 -7.63 -10.40
N PRO A 160 2.40 -6.66 -9.50
CA PRO A 160 3.05 -6.68 -8.20
C PRO A 160 2.54 -7.85 -7.35
N ALA A 161 3.42 -8.44 -6.54
CA ALA A 161 3.03 -9.44 -5.56
C ALA A 161 2.29 -8.84 -4.36
N LEU A 162 2.51 -7.56 -4.08
CA LEU A 162 1.92 -6.78 -3.00
C LEU A 162 1.35 -5.47 -3.53
N LEU A 163 0.07 -5.24 -3.32
CA LEU A 163 -0.60 -3.95 -3.55
C LEU A 163 -0.87 -3.29 -2.20
N LEU A 164 -0.33 -2.11 -2.01
CA LEU A 164 -0.56 -1.26 -0.85
C LEU A 164 -1.50 -0.13 -1.23
N ALA A 165 -2.49 0.17 -0.38
CA ALA A 165 -3.47 1.22 -0.67
C ALA A 165 -3.71 2.08 0.57
N ASP A 166 -3.39 3.37 0.47
CA ASP A 166 -3.63 4.36 1.53
C ASP A 166 -4.89 5.15 1.21
N GLU A 167 -5.99 4.87 1.94
CA GLU A 167 -7.32 5.48 1.77
C GLU A 167 -7.77 5.53 0.29
N PRO A 168 -7.79 4.39 -0.44
CA PRO A 168 -7.92 4.38 -1.90
C PRO A 168 -9.24 4.94 -2.43
N THR A 169 -10.20 5.17 -1.55
CA THR A 169 -11.54 5.66 -1.89
C THR A 169 -11.93 6.93 -1.14
N GLY A 170 -11.02 7.51 -0.36
CA GLY A 170 -11.30 8.62 0.55
C GLY A 170 -11.82 9.90 -0.13
N ASN A 171 -11.52 10.09 -1.42
CA ASN A 171 -11.93 11.26 -2.20
C ASN A 171 -13.03 10.93 -3.25
N LEU A 172 -13.70 9.76 -3.13
CA LEU A 172 -14.65 9.28 -4.13
C LEU A 172 -16.08 9.26 -3.58
N HIS A 173 -17.05 9.42 -4.47
CA HIS A 173 -18.45 9.15 -4.15
C HIS A 173 -18.67 7.64 -3.90
N SER A 174 -19.70 7.30 -3.14
CA SER A 174 -19.96 5.94 -2.68
C SER A 174 -20.07 4.89 -3.81
N SER A 175 -20.66 5.25 -4.95
CA SER A 175 -20.75 4.36 -6.11
C SER A 175 -19.37 4.05 -6.70
N GLN A 176 -18.54 5.07 -6.89
CA GLN A 176 -17.16 4.93 -7.38
C GLN A 176 -16.27 4.18 -6.38
N ALA A 177 -16.45 4.47 -5.08
CA ALA A 177 -15.74 3.75 -4.03
C ALA A 177 -16.02 2.24 -4.10
N LYS A 178 -17.29 1.86 -4.31
CA LYS A 178 -17.69 0.46 -4.48
C LYS A 178 -17.00 -0.18 -5.70
N GLU A 179 -16.99 0.50 -6.85
CA GLU A 179 -16.32 0.00 -8.06
C GLU A 179 -14.82 -0.27 -7.83
N ILE A 180 -14.13 0.65 -7.15
CA ILE A 180 -12.72 0.47 -6.79
C ILE A 180 -12.52 -0.72 -5.84
N MET A 181 -13.39 -0.88 -4.85
CA MET A 181 -13.27 -1.99 -3.91
C MET A 181 -13.57 -3.34 -4.55
N GLU A 182 -14.53 -3.42 -5.49
CA GLU A 182 -14.78 -4.62 -6.30
C GLU A 182 -13.53 -4.97 -7.15
N LEU A 183 -12.91 -3.96 -7.76
CA LEU A 183 -11.66 -4.15 -8.50
C LEU A 183 -10.54 -4.71 -7.60
N PHE A 184 -10.40 -4.22 -6.38
CA PHE A 184 -9.42 -4.76 -5.43
C PHE A 184 -9.73 -6.22 -5.08
N ARG A 185 -11.00 -6.56 -4.89
CA ARG A 185 -11.42 -7.94 -4.65
C ARG A 185 -11.03 -8.86 -5.82
N GLU A 186 -11.26 -8.42 -7.06
CA GLU A 186 -10.88 -9.17 -8.27
C GLU A 186 -9.36 -9.37 -8.36
N LEU A 187 -8.57 -8.32 -8.10
CA LEU A 187 -7.10 -8.39 -8.06
C LEU A 187 -6.63 -9.40 -7.00
N ASN A 188 -7.26 -9.39 -5.82
CA ASN A 188 -6.93 -10.33 -4.76
C ASN A 188 -7.28 -11.77 -5.14
N GLN A 189 -8.46 -12.02 -5.74
CA GLN A 189 -8.85 -13.34 -6.25
C GLN A 189 -7.90 -13.87 -7.33
N GLN A 190 -7.22 -12.98 -8.06
CA GLN A 190 -6.16 -13.32 -9.02
C GLN A 190 -4.80 -13.60 -8.34
N GLY A 191 -4.73 -13.55 -6.99
CA GLY A 191 -3.55 -13.90 -6.22
C GLY A 191 -2.70 -12.72 -5.74
N THR A 192 -3.09 -11.46 -6.02
CA THR A 192 -2.38 -10.29 -5.49
C THR A 192 -2.64 -10.17 -3.99
N THR A 193 -1.57 -10.07 -3.19
CA THR A 193 -1.69 -9.73 -1.76
C THR A 193 -2.02 -8.25 -1.62
N ILE A 194 -3.03 -7.89 -0.83
CA ILE A 194 -3.46 -6.50 -0.65
C ILE A 194 -3.38 -6.11 0.81
N VAL A 195 -2.81 -4.94 1.07
CA VAL A 195 -2.89 -4.27 2.38
C VAL A 195 -3.45 -2.87 2.15
N GLN A 196 -4.68 -2.65 2.59
CA GLN A 196 -5.31 -1.33 2.55
C GLN A 196 -5.33 -0.68 3.94
N VAL A 197 -5.21 0.63 3.95
CA VAL A 197 -5.54 1.48 5.10
C VAL A 197 -6.87 2.16 4.80
N THR A 198 -7.80 2.11 5.72
CA THR A 198 -9.05 2.87 5.63
C THR A 198 -9.66 3.13 7.01
N HIS A 199 -10.45 4.19 7.11
CA HIS A 199 -11.30 4.48 8.27
C HIS A 199 -12.77 4.09 8.02
N SER A 200 -13.12 3.67 6.79
CA SER A 200 -14.46 3.22 6.40
C SER A 200 -14.67 1.75 6.75
N GLU A 201 -15.63 1.45 7.63
CA GLU A 201 -16.00 0.08 7.96
C GLU A 201 -16.53 -0.70 6.73
N THR A 202 -17.28 -0.02 5.85
CA THR A 202 -17.77 -0.63 4.60
C THR A 202 -16.63 -1.09 3.72
N ASN A 203 -15.59 -0.27 3.55
CA ASN A 203 -14.43 -0.64 2.76
C ASN A 203 -13.53 -1.66 3.49
N ALA A 204 -13.50 -1.61 4.81
CA ALA A 204 -12.77 -2.59 5.62
C ALA A 204 -13.31 -4.01 5.43
N ALA A 205 -14.61 -4.15 5.23
CA ALA A 205 -15.27 -5.45 5.04
C ALA A 205 -14.88 -6.20 3.74
N TYR A 206 -14.18 -5.54 2.81
CA TYR A 206 -13.58 -6.20 1.65
C TYR A 206 -12.34 -7.01 2.00
N GLY A 207 -11.61 -6.61 3.05
CA GLY A 207 -10.50 -7.38 3.59
C GLY A 207 -10.99 -8.62 4.34
N THR A 208 -10.27 -9.71 4.22
CA THR A 208 -10.55 -10.97 4.95
C THR A 208 -9.99 -10.96 6.37
N ARG A 209 -9.13 -9.99 6.69
CA ARG A 209 -8.45 -9.82 7.97
C ARG A 209 -8.31 -8.35 8.29
N THR A 210 -8.63 -7.97 9.51
CA THR A 210 -8.52 -6.58 9.98
C THR A 210 -7.50 -6.48 11.09
N ILE A 211 -6.59 -5.50 10.93
CA ILE A 211 -5.57 -5.13 11.90
C ILE A 211 -5.95 -3.79 12.49
N GLN A 212 -5.96 -3.68 13.83
CA GLN A 212 -6.21 -2.43 14.54
C GLN A 212 -4.88 -1.83 15.01
N LEU A 213 -4.62 -0.59 14.59
CA LEU A 213 -3.44 0.17 14.99
C LEU A 213 -3.87 1.35 15.87
N ARG A 214 -3.20 1.53 17.03
CA ARG A 214 -3.42 2.65 17.93
C ARG A 214 -2.09 3.11 18.53
N ASP A 215 -1.79 4.40 18.44
CA ASP A 215 -0.59 5.04 19.00
C ASP A 215 0.73 4.31 18.65
N GLY A 216 0.78 3.78 17.42
CA GLY A 216 1.91 3.02 16.91
C GLY A 216 1.94 1.54 17.32
N TRP A 217 0.98 1.06 18.12
CA TRP A 217 0.87 -0.34 18.51
C TRP A 217 -0.15 -1.10 17.67
N LEU A 218 0.13 -2.37 17.43
CA LEU A 218 -0.85 -3.31 16.91
C LEU A 218 -1.66 -3.82 18.10
N VAL A 219 -2.93 -3.36 18.21
CA VAL A 219 -3.80 -3.64 19.37
C VAL A 219 -4.88 -4.68 19.08
N GLY A 220 -5.08 -5.05 17.81
CA GLY A 220 -6.03 -6.07 17.39
C GLY A 220 -5.67 -6.67 16.05
N ASP A 221 -5.97 -7.96 15.88
CA ASP A 221 -5.75 -8.71 14.65
C ASP A 221 -6.78 -9.85 14.58
N THR A 222 -7.71 -9.80 13.64
CA THR A 222 -8.76 -10.82 13.50
C THR A 222 -8.24 -12.17 12.99
N GLY A 223 -7.03 -12.20 12.42
CA GLY A 223 -6.37 -13.41 11.95
C GLY A 223 -5.40 -14.03 12.99
N ASN A 224 -5.06 -13.30 14.05
CA ASN A 224 -4.17 -13.77 15.10
C ASN A 224 -4.75 -13.40 16.48
N PRO A 225 -5.16 -14.38 17.32
CA PRO A 225 -5.79 -14.13 18.61
C PRO A 225 -4.86 -13.55 19.70
N ARG A 226 -3.59 -13.30 19.40
CA ARG A 226 -2.65 -12.68 20.34
C ARG A 226 -2.26 -11.28 19.89
N PRO A 227 -3.01 -10.20 20.30
CA PRO A 227 -2.50 -8.85 20.19
C PRO A 227 -1.21 -8.74 21.01
N THR A 228 -0.21 -8.01 20.49
CA THR A 228 0.91 -7.56 21.31
C THR A 228 0.34 -6.53 22.30
N THR A 229 0.04 -6.97 23.53
CA THR A 229 -0.49 -6.11 24.59
C THR A 229 0.49 -4.99 24.87
N GLU A 230 -0.05 -3.75 25.00
CA GLU A 230 0.63 -2.68 25.71
C GLU A 230 1.17 -3.22 27.03
N PRO A 231 2.38 -2.86 27.45
CA PRO A 231 2.79 -3.07 28.83
C PRO A 231 1.74 -2.34 29.67
N SER A 232 1.02 -3.05 30.52
CA SER A 232 0.06 -2.44 31.44
C SER A 232 0.76 -1.32 32.21
N ASP A 233 0.12 -0.14 32.33
CA ASP A 233 0.56 1.04 33.10
C ASP A 233 0.81 0.78 34.60
N ALA A 234 1.18 -0.42 34.97
CA ALA A 234 1.39 -0.87 36.35
C ALA A 234 2.82 -0.65 36.88
N ALA A 235 3.68 0.11 36.18
CA ALA A 235 5.08 0.33 36.60
C ALA A 235 5.56 1.78 36.61
N VAL A 236 4.65 2.78 36.69
CA VAL A 236 5.04 4.18 36.91
C VAL A 236 4.39 4.71 38.20
N ASN A 237 4.69 4.06 39.31
CA ASN A 237 4.54 4.64 40.66
C ASN A 237 5.38 3.81 41.64
N ARG A 238 6.69 4.03 41.61
CA ARG A 238 7.57 3.91 42.78
C ARG A 238 8.82 4.78 42.61
#